data_ab8495e227b74ca5822af77428fb5cfe
#
_entry.id   ab8495e227b74ca5822af77428fb5cfe
#
_cell.length_a   1.000
_cell.length_b   1.000
_cell.length_c   1.000
_cell.angle_alpha   90.00
_cell.angle_beta   90.00
_cell.angle_gamma   90.00
#
_symmetry.space_group_name_H-M   'P 1'
#
loop_
_entity.id
_entity.type
_entity.pdbx_description
1 polymer ?
#
loop_
_entity_poly.entity_id
_entity_poly.type
_entity_poly.pdbx_seq_one_letter_code
_entity_poly.pdbx_strand_id
1 'polypeptide(L)'
;GDVMGNEYSITYVEGGYAKKMQTVHLDFGSGPVAMTDASAGRALDHIRFRDNSLNRVVDTEHLYTLNKPGAYPFLLTTYEIFCSAGYSKDDRERLQTFLRSALTEGQKIVSTHGYIPLPPSYQKKLMATVEAANK
;
A
#
# COMPACT_ATOMS: atom_id res chain seq x y z
N GLY A 1 21.57 -9.27 3.29
CA GLY A 1 22.76 -9.86 3.45
C GLY A 1 22.81 -11.15 4.28
N ASP A 2 22.58 -11.09 5.58
CA ASP A 2 22.97 -12.17 6.49
C ASP A 2 22.15 -13.46 6.35
N VAL A 3 20.86 -13.37 6.02
CA VAL A 3 20.00 -14.57 5.84
C VAL A 3 20.40 -15.41 4.63
N MET A 4 20.89 -14.79 3.57
CA MET A 4 21.29 -15.53 2.36
C MET A 4 22.59 -16.35 2.56
N GLY A 5 23.37 -16.07 3.59
CA GLY A 5 24.61 -16.75 3.92
C GLY A 5 24.52 -17.74 5.09
N ASN A 6 23.37 -17.84 5.76
CA ASN A 6 23.19 -18.67 6.95
C ASN A 6 22.00 -19.62 6.79
N GLU A 7 22.26 -20.93 6.84
CA GLU A 7 21.21 -21.93 6.91
C GLU A 7 20.34 -21.77 8.16
N TYR A 8 19.06 -22.15 8.05
CA TYR A 8 18.06 -22.10 9.14
C TYR A 8 17.77 -20.70 9.69
N SER A 9 18.14 -19.66 8.95
CA SER A 9 17.82 -18.28 9.33
C SER A 9 16.50 -17.81 8.72
N ILE A 10 15.79 -16.93 9.42
CA ILE A 10 14.56 -16.29 8.98
C ILE A 10 14.64 -14.79 9.26
N THR A 11 14.03 -14.00 8.39
CA THR A 11 13.89 -12.55 8.58
C THR A 11 12.59 -12.08 7.93
N TYR A 12 12.24 -10.83 8.18
CA TYR A 12 11.22 -10.12 7.41
C TYR A 12 11.89 -8.98 6.63
N VAL A 13 11.37 -8.73 5.44
CA VAL A 13 11.89 -7.71 4.55
C VAL A 13 10.78 -7.31 3.58
N GLU A 14 10.88 -6.11 3.02
CA GLU A 14 9.99 -5.69 1.94
C GLU A 14 10.05 -6.65 0.76
N GLY A 15 8.88 -6.95 0.16
CA GLY A 15 8.72 -7.98 -0.87
C GLY A 15 9.67 -7.82 -2.07
N GLY A 16 10.03 -6.60 -2.44
CA GLY A 16 10.99 -6.31 -3.50
C GLY A 16 12.38 -6.89 -3.26
N TYR A 17 12.79 -7.01 -2.02
CA TYR A 17 14.09 -7.58 -1.63
C TYR A 17 14.05 -9.11 -1.45
N ALA A 18 12.87 -9.70 -1.30
CA ALA A 18 12.70 -11.14 -1.08
C ALA A 18 12.80 -11.99 -2.36
N LYS A 19 12.92 -11.40 -3.56
CA LYS A 19 12.81 -12.05 -4.88
C LYS A 19 13.70 -13.30 -5.10
N LYS A 20 14.78 -13.44 -4.33
CA LYS A 20 15.72 -14.57 -4.43
C LYS A 20 15.65 -15.53 -3.23
N MET A 21 14.71 -15.31 -2.33
CA MET A 21 14.56 -16.08 -1.10
C MET A 21 13.24 -16.84 -1.10
N GLN A 22 13.20 -17.93 -0.35
CA GLN A 22 11.93 -18.60 -0.06
C GLN A 22 11.12 -17.72 0.88
N THR A 23 9.82 -17.59 0.59
CA THR A 23 8.89 -16.85 1.43
C THR A 23 7.91 -17.78 2.10
N VAL A 24 7.57 -17.51 3.34
CA VAL A 24 6.58 -18.29 4.10
C VAL A 24 5.17 -17.81 3.76
N HIS A 25 4.22 -18.75 3.79
CA HIS A 25 2.80 -18.41 3.80
C HIS A 25 2.39 -18.08 5.23
N LEU A 26 1.57 -17.06 5.41
CA LEU A 26 1.05 -16.66 6.72
C LEU A 26 -0.43 -17.04 6.83
N ASP A 27 -0.80 -17.59 7.99
CA ASP A 27 -2.19 -17.91 8.30
C ASP A 27 -2.77 -16.83 9.23
N PHE A 28 -3.77 -16.13 8.74
CA PHE A 28 -4.51 -15.11 9.48
C PHE A 28 -5.86 -15.63 10.00
N GLY A 29 -6.01 -16.96 10.11
CA GLY A 29 -7.21 -17.63 10.59
C GLY A 29 -8.14 -18.18 9.50
N SER A 30 -7.78 -18.02 8.21
CA SER A 30 -8.54 -18.56 7.06
C SER A 30 -7.71 -19.51 6.19
N GLY A 31 -6.60 -20.00 6.71
CA GLY A 31 -5.64 -20.84 6.01
C GLY A 31 -4.42 -20.07 5.49
N PRO A 32 -3.34 -20.79 5.15
CA PRO A 32 -2.09 -20.18 4.71
C PRO A 32 -2.23 -19.39 3.41
N VAL A 33 -1.73 -18.15 3.39
CA VAL A 33 -1.77 -17.24 2.24
C VAL A 33 -0.36 -16.81 1.87
N ALA A 34 0.00 -16.96 0.59
CA ALA A 34 1.22 -16.42 0.03
C ALA A 34 1.12 -14.90 -0.16
N MET A 35 2.22 -14.18 -0.01
CA MET A 35 2.31 -12.77 -0.36
C MET A 35 2.42 -12.62 -1.88
N THR A 36 1.37 -12.11 -2.51
CA THR A 36 1.26 -11.82 -3.94
C THR A 36 0.49 -10.52 -4.14
N ASP A 37 0.60 -9.90 -5.33
CA ASP A 37 -0.21 -8.71 -5.67
C ASP A 37 -1.71 -9.00 -5.48
N ALA A 38 -2.16 -10.20 -5.86
CA ALA A 38 -3.57 -10.57 -5.74
C ALA A 38 -4.03 -10.75 -4.29
N SER A 39 -3.23 -11.37 -3.42
CA SER A 39 -3.59 -11.56 -2.02
C SER A 39 -3.49 -10.29 -1.20
N ALA A 40 -2.48 -9.46 -1.49
CA ALA A 40 -2.34 -8.13 -0.92
C ALA A 40 -3.47 -7.19 -1.40
N GLY A 41 -3.80 -7.23 -2.69
CA GLY A 41 -4.93 -6.49 -3.25
C GLY A 41 -6.25 -6.81 -2.56
N ARG A 42 -6.51 -8.10 -2.28
CA ARG A 42 -7.70 -8.52 -1.50
C ARG A 42 -7.72 -7.93 -0.08
N ALA A 43 -6.57 -7.79 0.57
CA ALA A 43 -6.52 -7.12 1.87
C ALA A 43 -6.80 -5.62 1.74
N LEU A 44 -6.25 -4.97 0.70
CA LEU A 44 -6.48 -3.55 0.42
C LEU A 44 -7.93 -3.21 0.07
N ASP A 45 -8.67 -4.14 -0.54
CA ASP A 45 -10.12 -3.96 -0.79
C ASP A 45 -10.95 -3.86 0.50
N HIS A 46 -10.43 -4.40 1.60
CA HIS A 46 -11.05 -4.32 2.93
C HIS A 46 -10.48 -3.19 3.80
N ILE A 47 -9.59 -2.34 3.24
CA ILE A 47 -8.96 -1.29 4.03
C ILE A 47 -9.98 -0.27 4.54
N ARG A 48 -9.81 0.13 5.79
CA ARG A 48 -10.57 1.19 6.44
C ARG A 48 -9.66 2.34 6.82
N PHE A 49 -10.23 3.53 6.87
CA PHE A 49 -9.57 4.70 7.44
C PHE A 49 -10.11 4.94 8.84
N ARG A 50 -9.29 5.48 9.73
CA ARG A 50 -9.66 5.76 11.13
C ARG A 50 -10.85 6.70 11.24
N ASP A 51 -10.99 7.59 10.26
CA ASP A 51 -12.08 8.56 10.18
C ASP A 51 -12.43 8.88 8.72
N ASN A 52 -13.42 9.75 8.54
CA ASN A 52 -13.84 10.22 7.22
C ASN A 52 -13.06 11.47 6.76
N SER A 53 -12.01 11.88 7.46
CA SER A 53 -11.18 13.01 7.05
C SER A 53 -10.43 12.74 5.75
N LEU A 54 -9.92 13.80 5.14
CA LEU A 54 -9.08 13.69 3.95
C LEU A 54 -7.67 13.17 4.25
N ASN A 55 -7.29 13.04 5.52
CA ASN A 55 -5.96 12.53 5.92
C ASN A 55 -5.73 11.07 5.54
N ARG A 56 -6.80 10.30 5.32
CA ARG A 56 -6.74 8.89 4.88
C ARG A 56 -5.82 8.01 5.72
N VAL A 57 -5.79 8.24 7.02
CA VAL A 57 -5.01 7.42 7.95
C VAL A 57 -5.62 6.01 8.00
N VAL A 58 -4.83 5.02 7.62
CA VAL A 58 -5.27 3.62 7.63
C VAL A 58 -5.54 3.15 9.06
N ASP A 59 -6.64 2.45 9.25
CA ASP A 59 -6.93 1.70 10.46
C ASP A 59 -6.11 0.40 10.44
N THR A 60 -4.90 0.49 11.00
CA THR A 60 -3.95 -0.64 11.02
C THR A 60 -4.41 -1.76 11.94
N GLU A 61 -5.16 -1.47 13.00
CA GLU A 61 -5.73 -2.50 13.87
C GLU A 61 -6.71 -3.36 13.09
N HIS A 62 -7.64 -2.72 12.37
CA HIS A 62 -8.56 -3.43 11.49
C HIS A 62 -7.82 -4.21 10.39
N LEU A 63 -6.80 -3.61 9.77
CA LEU A 63 -6.05 -4.26 8.70
C LEU A 63 -5.33 -5.51 9.18
N TYR A 64 -4.59 -5.43 10.30
CA TYR A 64 -3.76 -6.53 10.78
C TYR A 64 -4.55 -7.65 11.49
N THR A 65 -5.79 -7.39 11.86
CA THR A 65 -6.71 -8.40 12.37
C THR A 65 -7.66 -8.97 11.30
N LEU A 66 -7.44 -8.60 10.04
CA LEU A 66 -8.29 -9.02 8.93
C LEU A 66 -8.19 -10.53 8.70
N ASN A 67 -9.28 -11.26 8.96
CA ASN A 67 -9.43 -12.68 8.68
C ASN A 67 -10.37 -12.86 7.48
N LYS A 68 -9.82 -12.84 6.27
CA LYS A 68 -10.55 -13.04 5.02
C LYS A 68 -9.81 -14.05 4.13
N PRO A 69 -10.50 -15.07 3.58
CA PRO A 69 -9.88 -16.08 2.73
C PRO A 69 -9.05 -15.46 1.59
N GLY A 70 -7.80 -15.87 1.50
CA GLY A 70 -6.87 -15.44 0.45
C GLY A 70 -6.41 -13.98 0.55
N ALA A 71 -6.74 -13.24 1.61
CA ALA A 71 -6.22 -11.90 1.86
C ALA A 71 -4.91 -11.97 2.68
N TYR A 72 -3.91 -11.18 2.27
CA TYR A 72 -2.63 -11.03 2.97
C TYR A 72 -2.55 -9.64 3.59
N PRO A 73 -2.92 -9.45 4.87
CA PRO A 73 -3.02 -8.12 5.49
C PRO A 73 -1.72 -7.58 6.07
N PHE A 74 -0.63 -8.36 6.08
CA PHE A 74 0.66 -7.91 6.62
C PHE A 74 1.37 -6.96 5.63
N LEU A 75 0.79 -5.77 5.49
CA LEU A 75 1.20 -4.74 4.54
C LEU A 75 1.67 -3.49 5.28
N LEU A 76 2.71 -2.85 4.76
CA LEU A 76 3.14 -1.54 5.18
C LEU A 76 2.66 -0.49 4.16
N THR A 77 1.96 0.53 4.63
CA THR A 77 1.55 1.67 3.80
C THR A 77 2.54 2.81 3.92
N THR A 78 3.00 3.33 2.78
CA THR A 78 3.78 4.56 2.71
C THR A 78 2.83 5.73 2.50
N TYR A 79 3.07 6.83 3.20
CA TYR A 79 2.25 8.04 3.13
C TYR A 79 3.00 9.17 2.43
N GLU A 80 2.31 9.84 1.52
CA GLU A 80 2.72 11.15 1.04
C GLU A 80 2.00 12.23 1.85
N ILE A 81 2.77 13.12 2.48
CA ILE A 81 2.23 14.18 3.35
C ILE A 81 2.38 15.52 2.63
N PHE A 82 1.29 16.22 2.46
CA PHE A 82 1.25 17.55 1.85
C PHE A 82 0.24 18.46 2.54
N CYS A 83 0.42 19.77 2.42
CA CYS A 83 -0.52 20.73 2.97
C CYS A 83 -1.84 20.75 2.18
N SER A 84 -2.96 20.91 2.86
CA SER A 84 -4.28 21.03 2.21
C SER A 84 -4.52 22.40 1.58
N ALA A 85 -3.76 23.43 2.00
CA ALA A 85 -3.89 24.82 1.56
C ALA A 85 -2.54 25.55 1.63
N GLY A 86 -2.50 26.79 1.14
CA GLY A 86 -1.33 27.66 1.26
C GLY A 86 -0.35 27.62 0.08
N TYR A 87 -0.65 26.82 -0.93
CA TYR A 87 0.17 26.78 -2.15
C TYR A 87 -0.12 27.95 -3.08
N SER A 88 0.90 28.42 -3.82
CA SER A 88 0.68 29.16 -5.04
C SER A 88 -0.11 28.35 -6.05
N LYS A 89 -0.72 29.00 -7.04
CA LYS A 89 -1.43 28.29 -8.11
C LYS A 89 -0.52 27.29 -8.82
N ASP A 90 0.68 27.72 -9.16
CA ASP A 90 1.65 26.90 -9.92
C ASP A 90 2.14 25.69 -9.10
N ASP A 91 2.45 25.87 -7.81
CA ASP A 91 2.91 24.78 -6.96
C ASP A 91 1.81 23.74 -6.73
N ARG A 92 0.59 24.21 -6.59
CA ARG A 92 -0.58 23.33 -6.47
C ARG A 92 -0.80 22.50 -7.74
N GLU A 93 -0.73 23.11 -8.91
CA GLU A 93 -0.86 22.40 -10.19
C GLU A 93 0.24 21.35 -10.37
N ARG A 94 1.49 21.67 -10.00
CA ARG A 94 2.61 20.72 -10.00
C ARG A 94 2.39 19.56 -9.05
N LEU A 95 2.01 19.84 -7.80
CA LEU A 95 1.73 18.83 -6.79
C LEU A 95 0.62 17.89 -7.25
N GLN A 96 -0.49 18.43 -7.72
CA GLN A 96 -1.61 17.64 -8.21
C GLN A 96 -1.25 16.80 -9.42
N THR A 97 -0.49 17.34 -10.36
CA THR A 97 -0.02 16.60 -11.53
C THR A 97 0.84 15.42 -11.09
N PHE A 98 1.77 15.63 -10.17
CA PHE A 98 2.60 14.56 -9.60
C PHE A 98 1.75 13.48 -8.93
N LEU A 99 0.86 13.87 -7.99
CA LEU A 99 0.04 12.92 -7.24
C LEU A 99 -0.94 12.15 -8.13
N ARG A 100 -1.54 12.80 -9.13
CA ARG A 100 -2.37 12.13 -10.13
C ARG A 100 -1.57 11.11 -10.94
N SER A 101 -0.38 11.49 -11.40
CA SER A 101 0.51 10.57 -12.14
C SER A 101 0.90 9.37 -11.27
N ALA A 102 1.23 9.58 -10.00
CA ALA A 102 1.55 8.51 -9.06
C ALA A 102 0.37 7.55 -8.84
N LEU A 103 -0.87 8.08 -8.77
CA LEU A 103 -2.09 7.29 -8.59
C LEU A 103 -2.61 6.62 -9.86
N THR A 104 -2.08 6.95 -11.04
CA THR A 104 -2.52 6.41 -12.33
C THR A 104 -1.39 5.67 -13.04
N GLU A 105 -0.57 6.37 -13.80
CA GLU A 105 0.52 5.78 -14.58
C GLU A 105 1.57 5.11 -13.68
N GLY A 106 1.88 5.71 -12.54
CA GLY A 106 2.79 5.15 -11.55
C GLY A 106 2.35 3.75 -11.08
N GLN A 107 1.05 3.53 -10.90
CA GLN A 107 0.54 2.23 -10.45
C GLN A 107 0.78 1.09 -11.44
N LYS A 108 1.01 1.38 -12.71
CA LYS A 108 1.29 0.37 -13.75
C LYS A 108 2.69 -0.25 -13.62
N ILE A 109 3.61 0.43 -12.95
CA ILE A 109 5.00 0.01 -12.85
C ILE A 109 5.44 -0.40 -11.45
N VAL A 110 4.65 -0.14 -10.41
CA VAL A 110 5.05 -0.38 -9.01
C VAL A 110 5.40 -1.84 -8.73
N SER A 111 4.68 -2.81 -9.32
CA SER A 111 4.98 -4.24 -9.15
C SER A 111 6.37 -4.63 -9.67
N THR A 112 6.87 -3.96 -10.70
CA THR A 112 8.22 -4.23 -11.22
C THR A 112 9.31 -3.82 -10.23
N HIS A 113 8.98 -2.92 -9.30
CA HIS A 113 9.83 -2.44 -8.22
C HIS A 113 9.55 -3.13 -6.87
N GLY A 114 8.66 -4.12 -6.84
CA GLY A 114 8.36 -4.91 -5.65
C GLY A 114 7.29 -4.32 -4.74
N TYR A 115 6.58 -3.28 -5.18
CA TYR A 115 5.44 -2.71 -4.47
C TYR A 115 4.13 -3.31 -4.95
N ILE A 116 3.10 -3.22 -4.12
CA ILE A 116 1.75 -3.70 -4.44
C ILE A 116 0.95 -2.55 -5.06
N PRO A 117 0.40 -2.71 -6.27
CA PRO A 117 -0.45 -1.69 -6.87
C PRO A 117 -1.74 -1.52 -6.07
N LEU A 118 -2.18 -0.28 -5.93
CA LEU A 118 -3.43 0.05 -5.24
C LEU A 118 -4.63 -0.43 -6.06
N PRO A 119 -5.62 -1.09 -5.43
CA PRO A 119 -6.88 -1.40 -6.10
C PRO A 119 -7.59 -0.13 -6.61
N PRO A 120 -8.36 -0.20 -7.72
CA PRO A 120 -9.07 0.96 -8.28
C PRO A 120 -10.00 1.66 -7.27
N SER A 121 -10.63 0.89 -6.39
CA SER A 121 -11.47 1.42 -5.30
C SER A 121 -10.70 2.32 -4.35
N TYR A 122 -9.46 1.97 -4.06
CA TYR A 122 -8.58 2.71 -3.17
C TYR A 122 -7.99 3.93 -3.89
N GLN A 123 -7.52 3.75 -5.13
CA GLN A 123 -7.05 4.87 -5.97
C GLN A 123 -8.11 5.99 -6.07
N LYS A 124 -9.38 5.63 -6.28
CA LYS A 124 -10.49 6.59 -6.33
C LYS A 124 -10.64 7.43 -5.04
N LYS A 125 -10.48 6.78 -3.87
CA LYS A 125 -10.55 7.48 -2.58
C LYS A 125 -9.39 8.45 -2.40
N LEU A 126 -8.17 8.07 -2.80
CA LEU A 126 -7.00 8.92 -2.73
C LEU A 126 -7.08 10.07 -3.74
N MET A 127 -7.58 9.81 -4.95
CA MET A 127 -7.79 10.87 -5.95
C MET A 127 -8.73 11.96 -5.42
N ALA A 128 -9.79 11.60 -4.72
CA ALA A 128 -10.69 12.57 -4.09
C ALA A 128 -9.96 13.46 -3.06
N THR A 129 -8.96 12.91 -2.35
CA THR A 129 -8.12 13.69 -1.43
C THR A 129 -7.22 14.68 -2.18
N VAL A 130 -6.61 14.25 -3.30
CA VAL A 130 -5.80 15.11 -4.16
C VAL A 130 -6.61 16.28 -4.70
N GLU A 131 -7.83 16.01 -5.16
CA GLU A 131 -8.74 17.05 -5.69
C GLU A 131 -9.20 18.04 -4.60
N ALA A 132 -9.37 17.57 -3.38
CA ALA A 132 -9.79 18.41 -2.26
C ALA A 132 -8.70 19.35 -1.75
N ALA A 133 -7.43 19.09 -2.04
CA ALA A 133 -6.29 19.96 -1.70
C ALA A 133 -6.29 21.31 -2.45
N ASN A 134 -7.42 21.73 -2.97
CA ASN A 134 -7.62 22.94 -3.78
C ASN A 134 -8.42 24.04 -3.11
N LYS A 135 -8.89 23.82 -1.91
CA LYS A 135 -9.84 24.75 -1.28
C LYS A 135 -9.17 25.63 -0.25
#